data_8cba56a65b2ec8b576111e1b644f9024
#
_entry.id   8cba56a65b2ec8b576111e1b644f9024
#
_cell.length_a   1.000
_cell.length_b   1.000
_cell.length_c   1.000
_cell.angle_alpha   90.00
_cell.angle_beta   90.00
_cell.angle_gamma   90.00
#
_symmetry.space_group_name_H-M   'P 1'
#
loop_
_entity.id
_entity.type
_entity.pdbx_description
1 polymer ?
#
loop_
_entity_poly.entity_id
_entity_poly.type
_entity_poly.pdbx_seq_one_letter_code
_entity_poly.pdbx_strand_id
1 'polypeptide(L)'
;MLSKELRAASQIVALVGLIFSLLMFIPWLAALGIGWRGGEPFLWSGLTSGFGCILILLATRGETPRISARFGIIVVNFLWWTIPLICALPFMLALPDLSTADAIFEATSGLTTTGATILSDLVNQPRPILLWRAIMQWIGGLGILSLGLILLPFLRVGGMQLFRMESSDRAEKPLPRLIEISKSIILIYLGLSGVCTLAYLAAGVAPFDSIAHAMTTVATGGFSTHDESLGYYQDSKVLWVAIVFMFLGGLPFSFFIALFFTRSLPKPDPQIYFFIVLILIASFIVIVVDLKLTEFSF
;
A
#
# COMPACT_ATOMS: atom_id res chain seq x y z
N MET A 1 27.25 18.02 -10.88
CA MET A 1 26.93 16.78 -10.09
C MET A 1 25.46 16.73 -9.73
N LEU A 2 24.89 17.75 -9.10
CA LEU A 2 23.48 17.82 -8.69
C LEU A 2 22.49 17.64 -9.85
N SER A 3 22.77 18.22 -11.04
CA SER A 3 21.92 18.08 -12.22
C SER A 3 21.76 16.62 -12.71
N LYS A 4 22.81 15.81 -12.60
CA LYS A 4 22.78 14.39 -12.98
C LYS A 4 21.98 13.54 -11.99
N GLU A 5 22.13 13.80 -10.68
CA GLU A 5 21.35 13.13 -9.65
C GLU A 5 19.85 13.46 -9.79
N LEU A 6 19.50 14.72 -10.07
CA LEU A 6 18.12 15.13 -10.29
C LEU A 6 17.51 14.48 -11.54
N ARG A 7 18.22 14.42 -12.67
CA ARG A 7 17.75 13.74 -13.88
C ARG A 7 17.51 12.26 -13.65
N ALA A 8 18.45 11.59 -12.98
CA ALA A 8 18.30 10.18 -12.64
C ALA A 8 17.15 9.93 -11.66
N ALA A 9 16.96 10.81 -10.67
CA ALA A 9 15.80 10.74 -9.77
C ALA A 9 14.49 10.92 -10.54
N SER A 10 14.41 11.91 -11.45
CA SER A 10 13.24 12.12 -12.31
C SER A 10 12.94 10.90 -13.20
N GLN A 11 13.98 10.19 -13.67
CA GLN A 11 13.80 8.96 -14.44
C GLN A 11 13.14 7.86 -13.61
N ILE A 12 13.58 7.66 -12.35
CA ILE A 12 12.97 6.67 -11.45
C ILE A 12 11.53 7.04 -11.12
N VAL A 13 11.29 8.32 -10.79
CA VAL A 13 9.95 8.84 -10.48
C VAL A 13 9.01 8.67 -11.67
N ALA A 14 9.48 8.98 -12.89
CA ALA A 14 8.69 8.80 -14.10
C ALA A 14 8.39 7.32 -14.40
N LEU A 15 9.32 6.40 -14.10
CA LEU A 15 9.07 4.97 -14.23
C LEU A 15 7.97 4.49 -13.27
N VAL A 16 8.04 4.92 -12.00
CA VAL A 16 7.01 4.61 -11.00
C VAL A 16 5.68 5.27 -11.37
N GLY A 17 5.70 6.54 -11.81
CA GLY A 17 4.53 7.25 -12.30
C GLY A 17 3.86 6.54 -13.49
N LEU A 18 4.66 5.97 -14.41
CA LEU A 18 4.15 5.18 -15.52
C LEU A 18 3.43 3.90 -15.03
N ILE A 19 3.96 3.25 -13.99
CA ILE A 19 3.29 2.10 -13.37
C ILE A 19 1.92 2.52 -12.83
N PHE A 20 1.83 3.63 -12.07
CA PHE A 20 0.54 4.13 -11.57
C PHE A 20 -0.40 4.53 -12.70
N SER A 21 0.11 5.15 -13.77
CA SER A 21 -0.67 5.47 -14.96
C SER A 21 -1.27 4.20 -15.61
N LEU A 22 -0.51 3.11 -15.68
CA LEU A 22 -0.98 1.82 -16.18
C LEU A 22 -2.02 1.19 -15.24
N LEU A 23 -1.85 1.31 -13.93
CA LEU A 23 -2.80 0.80 -12.94
C LEU A 23 -4.17 1.50 -13.02
N MET A 24 -4.23 2.76 -13.48
CA MET A 24 -5.50 3.46 -13.71
C MET A 24 -6.37 2.78 -14.78
N PHE A 25 -5.78 2.01 -15.68
CA PHE A 25 -6.57 1.22 -16.63
C PHE A 25 -7.36 0.08 -15.97
N ILE A 26 -7.00 -0.36 -14.74
CA ILE A 26 -7.73 -1.42 -14.04
C ILE A 26 -9.17 -0.96 -13.69
N PRO A 27 -9.42 0.18 -12.99
CA PRO A 27 -10.78 0.67 -12.77
C PRO A 27 -11.54 0.99 -14.05
N TRP A 28 -10.86 1.49 -15.09
CA TRP A 28 -11.46 1.74 -16.39
C TRP A 28 -11.93 0.44 -17.05
N LEU A 29 -11.07 -0.59 -17.14
CA LEU A 29 -11.42 -1.88 -17.74
C LEU A 29 -12.51 -2.59 -16.94
N ALA A 30 -12.48 -2.52 -15.61
CA ALA A 30 -13.53 -3.04 -14.75
C ALA A 30 -14.87 -2.34 -15.03
N ALA A 31 -14.85 -1.01 -15.23
CA ALA A 31 -16.04 -0.25 -15.58
C ALA A 31 -16.61 -0.69 -16.92
N LEU A 32 -15.77 -0.89 -17.95
CA LEU A 32 -16.20 -1.38 -19.26
C LEU A 32 -16.75 -2.80 -19.20
N GLY A 33 -16.05 -3.71 -18.53
CA GLY A 33 -16.42 -5.14 -18.49
C GLY A 33 -17.66 -5.44 -17.66
N ILE A 34 -17.89 -4.68 -16.59
CA ILE A 34 -19.00 -4.90 -15.64
C ILE A 34 -20.15 -3.90 -15.87
N GLY A 35 -19.94 -2.87 -16.70
CA GLY A 35 -20.94 -1.84 -16.97
C GLY A 35 -21.05 -0.77 -15.87
N TRP A 36 -19.97 -0.50 -15.11
CA TRP A 36 -19.98 0.56 -14.11
C TRP A 36 -19.87 1.94 -14.76
N ARG A 37 -20.54 2.92 -14.15
CA ARG A 37 -20.41 4.34 -14.54
C ARG A 37 -19.14 4.96 -13.95
N GLY A 38 -18.58 5.98 -14.60
CA GLY A 38 -17.46 6.77 -14.08
C GLY A 38 -16.08 6.16 -14.34
N GLY A 39 -15.93 5.31 -15.37
CA GLY A 39 -14.63 4.77 -15.78
C GLY A 39 -13.78 5.71 -16.64
N GLU A 40 -14.41 6.61 -17.44
CA GLU A 40 -13.71 7.49 -18.39
C GLU A 40 -12.62 8.39 -17.76
N PRO A 41 -12.82 8.99 -16.57
CA PRO A 41 -11.78 9.77 -15.90
C PRO A 41 -10.47 8.99 -15.72
N PHE A 42 -10.54 7.69 -15.50
CA PHE A 42 -9.37 6.83 -15.35
C PHE A 42 -8.59 6.63 -16.64
N LEU A 43 -9.30 6.51 -17.78
CA LEU A 43 -8.68 6.46 -19.09
C LEU A 43 -7.86 7.72 -19.35
N TRP A 44 -8.50 8.88 -19.20
CA TRP A 44 -7.86 10.16 -19.48
C TRP A 44 -6.71 10.47 -18.52
N SER A 45 -6.89 10.17 -17.23
CA SER A 45 -5.83 10.30 -16.24
C SER A 45 -4.63 9.40 -16.55
N GLY A 46 -4.87 8.14 -16.90
CA GLY A 46 -3.84 7.19 -17.28
C GLY A 46 -3.06 7.60 -18.53
N LEU A 47 -3.78 8.06 -19.58
CA LEU A 47 -3.16 8.51 -20.83
C LEU A 47 -2.34 9.79 -20.63
N THR A 48 -2.88 10.79 -19.95
CA THR A 48 -2.19 12.08 -19.75
C THR A 48 -0.98 11.96 -18.84
N SER A 49 -1.12 11.28 -17.70
CA SER A 49 0.01 11.04 -16.79
C SER A 49 1.06 10.11 -17.40
N GLY A 50 0.62 9.05 -18.10
CA GLY A 50 1.52 8.13 -18.80
C GLY A 50 2.32 8.82 -19.91
N PHE A 51 1.67 9.67 -20.70
CA PHE A 51 2.34 10.48 -21.72
C PHE A 51 3.39 11.40 -21.10
N GLY A 52 3.06 12.12 -20.02
CA GLY A 52 4.00 12.96 -19.29
C GLY A 52 5.20 12.18 -18.75
N CYS A 53 4.95 11.01 -18.15
CA CYS A 53 6.01 10.13 -17.67
C CYS A 53 6.92 9.63 -18.80
N ILE A 54 6.37 9.26 -19.96
CA ILE A 54 7.15 8.84 -21.13
C ILE A 54 8.05 9.98 -21.62
N LEU A 55 7.53 11.21 -21.70
CA LEU A 55 8.34 12.37 -22.08
C LEU A 55 9.52 12.60 -21.13
N ILE A 56 9.30 12.49 -19.81
CA ILE A 56 10.37 12.60 -18.81
C ILE A 56 11.39 11.47 -18.99
N LEU A 57 10.95 10.24 -19.20
CA LEU A 57 11.84 9.09 -19.45
C LEU A 57 12.71 9.30 -20.69
N LEU A 58 12.13 9.85 -21.77
CA LEU A 58 12.86 10.16 -23.00
C LEU A 58 13.88 11.29 -22.79
N ALA A 59 13.49 12.34 -22.05
CA ALA A 59 14.33 13.49 -21.77
C ALA A 59 15.50 13.19 -20.82
N THR A 60 15.38 12.14 -19.99
CA THR A 60 16.37 11.78 -18.97
C THR A 60 17.20 10.54 -19.34
N ARG A 61 17.10 10.04 -20.57
CA ARG A 61 17.85 8.87 -21.06
C ARG A 61 19.37 9.04 -20.91
N GLY A 62 20.04 7.94 -20.55
CA GLY A 62 21.51 7.85 -20.55
C GLY A 62 22.20 8.28 -19.26
N GLU A 63 21.47 8.67 -18.23
CA GLU A 63 22.06 9.00 -16.93
C GLU A 63 22.14 7.77 -16.04
N THR A 64 23.35 7.39 -15.66
CA THR A 64 23.60 6.34 -14.66
C THR A 64 24.00 7.00 -13.34
N PRO A 65 23.11 7.06 -12.34
CA PRO A 65 23.45 7.69 -11.07
C PRO A 65 24.45 6.86 -10.28
N ARG A 66 25.33 7.53 -9.54
CA ARG A 66 26.05 6.87 -8.44
C ARG A 66 25.06 6.67 -7.29
N ILE A 67 24.83 5.42 -6.95
CA ILE A 67 23.95 5.05 -5.86
C ILE A 67 24.59 5.51 -4.54
N SER A 68 23.99 6.50 -3.90
CA SER A 68 24.42 7.10 -2.63
C SER A 68 23.21 7.32 -1.72
N ALA A 69 23.43 7.44 -0.40
CA ALA A 69 22.36 7.77 0.55
C ALA A 69 21.63 9.07 0.18
N ARG A 70 22.39 10.10 -0.27
CA ARG A 70 21.84 11.37 -0.75
C ARG A 70 20.92 11.18 -1.95
N PHE A 71 21.34 10.38 -2.93
CA PHE A 71 20.50 10.06 -4.10
C PHE A 71 19.21 9.36 -3.69
N GLY A 72 19.29 8.39 -2.76
CA GLY A 72 18.11 7.71 -2.22
C GLY A 72 17.11 8.67 -1.57
N ILE A 73 17.59 9.62 -0.76
CA ILE A 73 16.74 10.65 -0.12
C ILE A 73 16.06 11.53 -1.18
N ILE A 74 16.79 11.96 -2.22
CA ILE A 74 16.21 12.75 -3.32
C ILE A 74 15.11 11.98 -4.03
N VAL A 75 15.34 10.71 -4.38
CA VAL A 75 14.35 9.85 -5.07
C VAL A 75 13.10 9.69 -4.21
N VAL A 76 13.24 9.39 -2.93
CA VAL A 76 12.10 9.18 -2.02
C VAL A 76 11.27 10.45 -1.89
N ASN A 77 11.91 11.62 -1.69
CA ASN A 77 11.17 12.87 -1.62
C ASN A 77 10.42 13.15 -2.95
N PHE A 78 11.06 12.96 -4.09
CA PHE A 78 10.42 13.18 -5.38
C PHE A 78 9.24 12.23 -5.60
N LEU A 79 9.36 10.96 -5.21
CA LEU A 79 8.26 9.99 -5.26
C LEU A 79 7.06 10.47 -4.44
N TRP A 80 7.28 10.82 -3.17
CA TRP A 80 6.21 11.23 -2.26
C TRP A 80 5.53 12.55 -2.64
N TRP A 81 6.22 13.43 -3.38
CA TRP A 81 5.59 14.65 -3.92
C TRP A 81 4.88 14.40 -5.25
N THR A 82 5.41 13.54 -6.12
CA THR A 82 4.92 13.41 -7.49
C THR A 82 3.83 12.35 -7.63
N ILE A 83 3.99 11.18 -6.99
CA ILE A 83 3.04 10.09 -7.18
C ILE A 83 1.64 10.42 -6.64
N PRO A 84 1.46 11.06 -5.47
CA PRO A 84 0.13 11.48 -5.04
C PRO A 84 -0.54 12.46 -6.02
N LEU A 85 0.21 13.36 -6.66
CA LEU A 85 -0.34 14.28 -7.67
C LEU A 85 -0.87 13.50 -8.90
N ILE A 86 -0.12 12.50 -9.37
CA ILE A 86 -0.57 11.62 -10.46
C ILE A 86 -1.82 10.87 -10.03
N CYS A 87 -1.82 10.27 -8.85
CA CYS A 87 -2.93 9.47 -8.34
C CYS A 87 -4.19 10.27 -8.01
N ALA A 88 -4.07 11.59 -7.83
CA ALA A 88 -5.18 12.51 -7.60
C ALA A 88 -5.98 12.82 -8.88
N LEU A 89 -5.37 12.67 -10.07
CA LEU A 89 -6.01 13.00 -11.35
C LEU A 89 -7.39 12.35 -11.56
N PRO A 90 -7.59 11.05 -11.29
CA PRO A 90 -8.90 10.44 -11.44
C PRO A 90 -9.97 11.06 -10.55
N PHE A 91 -9.61 11.46 -9.32
CA PHE A 91 -10.53 12.14 -8.40
C PHE A 91 -10.96 13.50 -8.93
N MET A 92 -9.99 14.31 -9.41
CA MET A 92 -10.26 15.64 -9.96
C MET A 92 -11.17 15.59 -11.19
N LEU A 93 -11.05 14.53 -12.01
CA LEU A 93 -11.85 14.39 -13.22
C LEU A 93 -13.22 13.73 -12.98
N ALA A 94 -13.29 12.82 -11.99
CA ALA A 94 -14.51 12.07 -11.71
C ALA A 94 -15.45 12.80 -10.72
N LEU A 95 -14.91 13.66 -9.87
CA LEU A 95 -15.63 14.35 -8.78
C LEU A 95 -15.44 15.86 -8.92
N PRO A 96 -16.24 16.55 -9.76
CA PRO A 96 -16.05 17.97 -10.08
C PRO A 96 -16.19 18.90 -8.86
N ASP A 97 -16.96 18.48 -7.86
CA ASP A 97 -17.17 19.26 -6.63
C ASP A 97 -16.00 19.11 -5.63
N LEU A 98 -15.07 18.20 -5.88
CA LEU A 98 -13.92 17.98 -5.03
C LEU A 98 -12.81 18.99 -5.34
N SER A 99 -12.31 19.69 -4.33
CA SER A 99 -11.19 20.61 -4.55
C SER A 99 -9.91 19.85 -4.93
N THR A 100 -8.99 20.52 -5.63
CA THR A 100 -7.68 19.94 -5.97
C THR A 100 -6.90 19.51 -4.71
N ALA A 101 -7.00 20.30 -3.62
CA ALA A 101 -6.35 19.97 -2.35
C ALA A 101 -6.92 18.69 -1.74
N ASP A 102 -8.23 18.53 -1.80
CA ASP A 102 -8.93 17.36 -1.30
C ASP A 102 -8.59 16.10 -2.11
N ALA A 103 -8.53 16.22 -3.44
CA ALA A 103 -8.12 15.12 -4.31
C ALA A 103 -6.68 14.64 -4.00
N ILE A 104 -5.76 15.59 -3.75
CA ILE A 104 -4.38 15.27 -3.36
C ILE A 104 -4.35 14.65 -1.96
N PHE A 105 -5.15 15.15 -1.03
CA PHE A 105 -5.27 14.57 0.32
C PHE A 105 -5.73 13.11 0.25
N GLU A 106 -6.81 12.82 -0.48
CA GLU A 106 -7.35 11.47 -0.64
C GLU A 106 -6.32 10.51 -1.27
N ALA A 107 -5.62 10.97 -2.33
CA ALA A 107 -4.56 10.19 -2.96
C ALA A 107 -3.37 9.94 -2.04
N THR A 108 -2.95 10.97 -1.28
CA THR A 108 -1.86 10.86 -0.31
C THR A 108 -2.22 9.90 0.81
N SER A 109 -3.43 10.03 1.37
CA SER A 109 -3.94 9.15 2.41
C SER A 109 -4.02 7.70 1.95
N GLY A 110 -4.45 7.47 0.71
CA GLY A 110 -4.44 6.13 0.11
C GLY A 110 -3.02 5.55 0.01
N LEU A 111 -2.11 6.28 -0.63
CA LEU A 111 -0.74 5.82 -0.87
C LEU A 111 0.09 5.63 0.40
N THR A 112 -0.14 6.45 1.42
CA THR A 112 0.54 6.33 2.73
C THR A 112 -0.12 5.32 3.65
N THR A 113 -1.19 4.65 3.20
CA THR A 113 -2.01 3.73 4.02
C THR A 113 -2.56 4.38 5.31
N THR A 114 -2.77 5.69 5.31
CA THR A 114 -3.28 6.46 6.46
C THR A 114 -4.76 6.16 6.71
N GLY A 115 -5.56 6.02 5.65
CA GLY A 115 -6.99 5.70 5.75
C GLY A 115 -7.91 6.86 6.12
N ALA A 116 -7.37 8.07 6.35
CA ALA A 116 -8.19 9.26 6.52
C ALA A 116 -8.85 9.65 5.18
N THR A 117 -10.15 9.93 5.19
CA THR A 117 -10.91 10.29 3.99
C THR A 117 -11.71 11.56 4.20
N ILE A 118 -11.85 12.32 3.13
CA ILE A 118 -12.74 13.49 3.04
C ILE A 118 -13.98 13.16 2.22
N LEU A 119 -13.97 12.01 1.52
CA LEU A 119 -15.15 11.56 0.78
C LEU A 119 -16.20 11.03 1.75
N SER A 120 -17.42 11.46 1.53
CA SER A 120 -18.63 11.00 2.20
C SER A 120 -19.59 10.39 1.21
N ASP A 121 -20.64 9.74 1.73
CA ASP A 121 -21.63 9.04 0.91
C ASP A 121 -20.99 8.02 -0.04
N LEU A 122 -20.09 7.21 0.53
CA LEU A 122 -19.27 6.27 -0.23
C LEU A 122 -20.11 5.23 -1.00
N VAL A 123 -21.26 4.88 -0.47
CA VAL A 123 -22.18 3.91 -1.12
C VAL A 123 -22.65 4.40 -2.49
N ASN A 124 -22.81 5.72 -2.67
CA ASN A 124 -23.24 6.35 -3.91
C ASN A 124 -22.07 6.79 -4.79
N GLN A 125 -20.83 6.70 -4.33
CA GLN A 125 -19.66 7.02 -5.14
C GLN A 125 -19.48 6.02 -6.30
N PRO A 126 -18.94 6.47 -7.44
CA PRO A 126 -18.64 5.57 -8.56
C PRO A 126 -17.70 4.43 -8.13
N ARG A 127 -18.09 3.17 -8.39
CA ARG A 127 -17.25 2.00 -8.03
C ARG A 127 -15.81 2.06 -8.51
N PRO A 128 -15.49 2.62 -9.71
CA PRO A 128 -14.09 2.81 -10.11
C PRO A 128 -13.29 3.68 -9.13
N ILE A 129 -13.91 4.70 -8.51
CA ILE A 129 -13.28 5.54 -7.48
C ILE A 129 -12.98 4.72 -6.23
N LEU A 130 -13.94 3.93 -5.75
CA LEU A 130 -13.75 3.07 -4.57
C LEU A 130 -12.67 2.01 -4.82
N LEU A 131 -12.66 1.42 -6.02
CA LEU A 131 -11.62 0.48 -6.43
C LEU A 131 -10.23 1.14 -6.47
N TRP A 132 -10.13 2.37 -6.99
CA TRP A 132 -8.87 3.10 -7.04
C TRP A 132 -8.33 3.41 -5.65
N ARG A 133 -9.18 3.81 -4.72
CA ARG A 133 -8.83 3.99 -3.30
C ARG A 133 -8.21 2.72 -2.71
N ALA A 134 -8.85 1.59 -2.93
CA ALA A 134 -8.37 0.29 -2.45
C ALA A 134 -7.02 -0.11 -3.11
N ILE A 135 -6.87 0.09 -4.43
CA ILE A 135 -5.63 -0.17 -5.17
C ILE A 135 -4.48 0.70 -4.64
N MET A 136 -4.73 1.99 -4.42
CA MET A 136 -3.70 2.90 -3.89
C MET A 136 -3.20 2.45 -2.52
N GLN A 137 -4.09 2.08 -1.61
CA GLN A 137 -3.69 1.56 -0.29
C GLN A 137 -2.92 0.25 -0.40
N TRP A 138 -3.41 -0.64 -1.25
CA TRP A 138 -2.79 -1.95 -1.43
C TRP A 138 -1.36 -1.84 -1.96
N ILE A 139 -1.14 -1.00 -2.98
CA ILE A 139 0.19 -0.75 -3.53
C ILE A 139 1.03 0.11 -2.59
N GLY A 140 0.42 1.07 -1.90
CA GLY A 140 1.08 1.88 -0.88
C GLY A 140 1.69 1.03 0.23
N GLY A 141 0.96 0.05 0.75
CA GLY A 141 1.47 -0.91 1.73
C GLY A 141 2.68 -1.70 1.21
N LEU A 142 2.61 -2.20 -0.02
CA LEU A 142 3.74 -2.87 -0.66
C LEU A 142 4.90 -1.91 -0.97
N GLY A 143 4.59 -0.67 -1.36
CA GLY A 143 5.56 0.36 -1.72
C GLY A 143 6.44 0.79 -0.55
N ILE A 144 5.86 1.00 0.62
CA ILE A 144 6.59 1.35 1.85
C ILE A 144 7.58 0.23 2.22
N LEU A 145 7.13 -1.03 2.13
CA LEU A 145 7.98 -2.20 2.39
C LEU A 145 9.15 -2.29 1.41
N SER A 146 8.89 -2.07 0.12
CA SER A 146 9.91 -2.10 -0.93
C SER A 146 10.91 -0.95 -0.78
N LEU A 147 10.46 0.26 -0.44
CA LEU A 147 11.32 1.40 -0.16
C LEU A 147 12.19 1.15 1.07
N GLY A 148 11.64 0.56 2.13
CA GLY A 148 12.39 0.16 3.31
C GLY A 148 13.55 -0.78 2.94
N LEU A 149 13.28 -1.82 2.17
CA LEU A 149 14.31 -2.79 1.73
C LEU A 149 15.38 -2.14 0.84
N ILE A 150 15.00 -1.22 -0.05
CA ILE A 150 15.94 -0.53 -0.95
C ILE A 150 16.80 0.47 -0.16
N LEU A 151 16.24 1.16 0.83
CA LEU A 151 16.94 2.17 1.61
C LEU A 151 17.82 1.60 2.73
N LEU A 152 17.45 0.47 3.31
CA LEU A 152 18.21 -0.18 4.40
C LEU A 152 19.73 -0.29 4.14
N PRO A 153 20.19 -0.72 2.93
CA PRO A 153 21.63 -0.78 2.63
C PRO A 153 22.32 0.57 2.67
N PHE A 154 21.60 1.67 2.39
CA PHE A 154 22.16 3.03 2.33
C PHE A 154 22.19 3.73 3.68
N LEU A 155 21.22 3.45 4.55
CA LEU A 155 21.11 4.08 5.86
C LEU A 155 22.13 3.56 6.89
N ARG A 156 22.87 2.49 6.58
CA ARG A 156 23.82 1.85 7.50
C ARG A 156 23.25 1.57 8.90
N VAL A 157 21.93 1.52 9.03
CA VAL A 157 21.25 1.26 10.30
C VAL A 157 21.32 -0.24 10.58
N GLY A 158 21.66 -0.62 11.79
CA GLY A 158 22.07 -1.93 12.32
C GLY A 158 21.37 -3.22 11.88
N GLY A 159 20.32 -3.16 11.06
CA GLY A 159 19.63 -4.36 10.52
C GLY A 159 20.47 -5.20 9.56
N MET A 160 21.46 -4.62 8.88
CA MET A 160 22.35 -5.35 7.97
C MET A 160 23.37 -6.23 8.70
N GLN A 161 23.62 -5.98 9.99
CA GLN A 161 24.50 -6.88 10.79
C GLN A 161 23.83 -8.23 11.03
N LEU A 162 22.51 -8.27 11.22
CA LEU A 162 21.75 -9.52 11.34
C LEU A 162 21.80 -10.37 10.04
N PHE A 163 21.72 -9.71 8.86
CA PHE A 163 21.87 -10.39 7.58
C PHE A 163 23.31 -10.80 7.26
N ARG A 164 24.32 -10.10 7.81
CA ARG A 164 25.73 -10.45 7.64
C ARG A 164 26.19 -11.54 8.61
N MET A 165 25.59 -11.68 9.78
CA MET A 165 26.00 -12.69 10.76
C MET A 165 25.53 -14.10 10.41
N GLU A 166 24.48 -14.26 9.56
CA GLU A 166 24.06 -15.58 9.09
C GLU A 166 24.78 -16.06 7.81
N SER A 167 25.56 -15.21 7.15
CA SER A 167 26.30 -15.55 5.93
C SER A 167 27.80 -15.46 6.14
N SER A 168 28.37 -16.42 6.88
CA SER A 168 29.82 -16.64 6.92
C SER A 168 30.39 -17.39 5.73
N ASP A 169 29.59 -17.59 4.66
CA ASP A 169 30.07 -18.23 3.44
C ASP A 169 29.77 -17.40 2.17
N ARG A 170 30.91 -16.99 1.56
CA ARG A 170 31.10 -16.54 0.16
C ARG A 170 30.22 -15.40 -0.37
N ALA A 171 30.93 -14.35 -0.78
CA ALA A 171 30.54 -13.17 -1.54
C ALA A 171 29.51 -13.41 -2.68
N GLU A 172 28.27 -13.72 -2.36
CA GLU A 172 27.16 -13.60 -3.29
C GLU A 172 26.78 -12.12 -3.46
N LYS A 173 26.65 -11.71 -4.71
CA LYS A 173 26.31 -10.35 -5.08
C LYS A 173 24.99 -9.96 -4.39
N PRO A 174 24.91 -8.82 -3.65
CA PRO A 174 23.73 -8.47 -2.84
C PRO A 174 22.45 -8.25 -3.66
N LEU A 175 22.55 -7.90 -4.94
CA LEU A 175 21.43 -7.63 -5.84
C LEU A 175 20.52 -8.85 -6.13
N PRO A 176 21.02 -10.06 -6.45
CA PRO A 176 20.16 -11.23 -6.69
C PRO A 176 19.32 -11.58 -5.46
N ARG A 177 19.90 -11.51 -4.28
CA ARG A 177 19.20 -11.82 -3.01
C ARG A 177 18.07 -10.81 -2.69
N LEU A 178 18.28 -9.52 -2.97
CA LEU A 178 17.23 -8.51 -2.82
C LEU A 178 16.05 -8.78 -3.76
N ILE A 179 16.30 -9.18 -4.99
CA ILE A 179 15.26 -9.54 -5.96
C ILE A 179 14.45 -10.74 -5.49
N GLU A 180 15.10 -11.77 -4.97
CA GLU A 180 14.43 -12.97 -4.44
C GLU A 180 13.58 -12.66 -3.23
N ILE A 181 14.08 -11.85 -2.29
CA ILE A 181 13.32 -11.38 -1.13
C ILE A 181 12.10 -10.57 -1.58
N SER A 182 12.27 -9.65 -2.54
CA SER A 182 11.17 -8.84 -3.06
C SER A 182 10.09 -9.69 -3.73
N LYS A 183 10.49 -10.69 -4.53
CA LYS A 183 9.55 -11.65 -5.14
C LYS A 183 8.78 -12.43 -4.07
N SER A 184 9.46 -12.89 -3.03
CA SER A 184 8.83 -13.62 -1.92
C SER A 184 7.82 -12.75 -1.18
N ILE A 185 8.14 -11.49 -0.91
CA ILE A 185 7.24 -10.52 -0.28
C ILE A 185 6.00 -10.31 -1.15
N ILE A 186 6.17 -10.06 -2.44
CA ILE A 186 5.05 -9.86 -3.37
C ILE A 186 4.15 -11.09 -3.37
N LEU A 187 4.72 -12.30 -3.46
CA LEU A 187 3.95 -13.54 -3.48
C LEU A 187 3.16 -13.76 -2.19
N ILE A 188 3.79 -13.51 -1.02
CA ILE A 188 3.12 -13.58 0.29
C ILE A 188 1.98 -12.57 0.35
N TYR A 189 2.23 -11.32 -0.06
CA TYR A 189 1.25 -10.25 -0.04
C TYR A 189 0.04 -10.54 -0.93
N LEU A 190 0.28 -11.03 -2.13
CA LEU A 190 -0.77 -11.49 -3.05
C LEU A 190 -1.54 -12.68 -2.47
N GLY A 191 -0.84 -13.64 -1.88
CA GLY A 191 -1.45 -14.80 -1.22
C GLY A 191 -2.34 -14.40 -0.05
N LEU A 192 -1.85 -13.52 0.84
CA LEU A 192 -2.64 -12.99 1.96
C LEU A 192 -3.87 -12.24 1.46
N SER A 193 -3.73 -11.40 0.43
CA SER A 193 -4.86 -10.65 -0.15
C SER A 193 -5.90 -11.59 -0.76
N GLY A 194 -5.47 -12.62 -1.49
CA GLY A 194 -6.37 -13.61 -2.07
C GLY A 194 -7.13 -14.41 -1.01
N VAL A 195 -6.44 -14.91 0.02
CA VAL A 195 -7.08 -15.64 1.13
C VAL A 195 -8.01 -14.73 1.92
N CYS A 196 -7.64 -13.47 2.16
CA CYS A 196 -8.48 -12.48 2.81
C CYS A 196 -9.77 -12.22 2.02
N THR A 197 -9.67 -12.07 0.68
CA THR A 197 -10.82 -11.92 -0.21
C THR A 197 -11.77 -13.11 -0.09
N LEU A 198 -11.25 -14.34 -0.13
CA LEU A 198 -12.05 -15.56 0.02
C LEU A 198 -12.70 -15.65 1.41
N ALA A 199 -12.00 -15.21 2.47
CA ALA A 199 -12.54 -15.18 3.82
C ALA A 199 -13.71 -14.18 3.95
N TYR A 200 -13.59 -12.99 3.36
CA TYR A 200 -14.71 -12.02 3.32
C TYR A 200 -15.89 -12.55 2.51
N LEU A 201 -15.65 -13.18 1.36
CA LEU A 201 -16.73 -13.83 0.58
C LEU A 201 -17.43 -14.92 1.40
N ALA A 202 -16.67 -15.76 2.11
CA ALA A 202 -17.22 -16.80 2.97
C ALA A 202 -17.99 -16.24 4.17
N ALA A 203 -17.63 -15.03 4.64
CA ALA A 203 -18.38 -14.29 5.67
C ALA A 203 -19.65 -13.59 5.12
N GLY A 204 -19.95 -13.71 3.81
CA GLY A 204 -21.16 -13.16 3.20
C GLY A 204 -21.02 -11.73 2.66
N VAL A 205 -19.81 -11.17 2.60
CA VAL A 205 -19.55 -9.84 2.02
C VAL A 205 -19.67 -9.90 0.50
N ALA A 206 -20.26 -8.87 -0.12
CA ALA A 206 -20.42 -8.78 -1.56
C ALA A 206 -19.04 -8.86 -2.28
N PRO A 207 -18.97 -9.43 -3.50
CA PRO A 207 -17.69 -9.68 -4.17
C PRO A 207 -16.81 -8.44 -4.37
N PHE A 208 -17.41 -7.31 -4.73
CA PHE A 208 -16.70 -6.06 -4.89
C PHE A 208 -16.10 -5.58 -3.56
N ASP A 209 -16.91 -5.56 -2.51
CA ASP A 209 -16.48 -5.12 -1.19
C ASP A 209 -15.45 -6.09 -0.60
N SER A 210 -15.58 -7.39 -0.85
CA SER A 210 -14.60 -8.40 -0.43
C SER A 210 -13.21 -8.13 -1.01
N ILE A 211 -13.12 -7.78 -2.29
CA ILE A 211 -11.86 -7.44 -2.95
C ILE A 211 -11.31 -6.13 -2.38
N ALA A 212 -12.14 -5.08 -2.32
CA ALA A 212 -11.72 -3.77 -1.85
C ALA A 212 -11.27 -3.83 -0.38
N HIS A 213 -12.05 -4.45 0.51
CA HIS A 213 -11.69 -4.59 1.92
C HIS A 213 -10.48 -5.51 2.13
N ALA A 214 -10.31 -6.58 1.35
CA ALA A 214 -9.12 -7.41 1.46
C ALA A 214 -7.84 -6.64 1.12
N MET A 215 -7.86 -5.80 0.07
CA MET A 215 -6.75 -4.92 -0.27
C MET A 215 -6.40 -3.96 0.86
N THR A 216 -7.40 -3.29 1.43
CA THR A 216 -7.20 -2.29 2.50
C THR A 216 -6.88 -2.92 3.85
N THR A 217 -7.42 -4.11 4.14
CA THR A 217 -7.15 -4.87 5.38
C THR A 217 -5.71 -5.38 5.43
N VAL A 218 -5.24 -6.03 4.35
CA VAL A 218 -3.86 -6.57 4.29
C VAL A 218 -2.83 -5.44 4.25
N ALA A 219 -3.16 -4.31 3.64
CA ALA A 219 -2.36 -3.09 3.67
C ALA A 219 -2.43 -2.36 5.03
N THR A 220 -3.29 -2.80 5.97
CA THR A 220 -3.59 -2.11 7.23
C THR A 220 -3.96 -0.63 7.03
N GLY A 221 -4.66 -0.32 5.92
CA GLY A 221 -4.87 1.05 5.46
C GLY A 221 -6.18 1.69 5.91
N GLY A 222 -7.27 0.92 6.04
CA GLY A 222 -8.54 1.35 6.63
C GLY A 222 -9.53 2.03 5.68
N PHE A 223 -9.23 2.25 4.40
CA PHE A 223 -10.26 2.69 3.45
C PHE A 223 -11.34 1.63 3.29
N SER A 224 -12.58 2.11 3.17
CA SER A 224 -13.77 1.29 3.02
C SER A 224 -14.61 1.74 1.82
N THR A 225 -15.56 0.91 1.44
CA THR A 225 -16.62 1.20 0.48
C THR A 225 -17.88 1.76 1.16
N HIS A 226 -17.87 1.86 2.49
CA HIS A 226 -18.97 2.35 3.32
C HIS A 226 -18.47 3.40 4.31
N ASP A 227 -19.30 4.40 4.63
CA ASP A 227 -18.94 5.51 5.53
C ASP A 227 -18.67 5.03 6.96
N GLU A 228 -19.44 4.05 7.45
CA GLU A 228 -19.22 3.44 8.75
C GLU A 228 -18.03 2.45 8.76
N SER A 229 -17.28 2.37 7.65
CA SER A 229 -16.15 1.43 7.50
C SER A 229 -16.58 -0.01 7.78
N LEU A 230 -15.83 -0.78 8.54
CA LEU A 230 -16.18 -2.15 8.93
C LEU A 230 -17.37 -2.20 9.89
N GLY A 231 -17.75 -1.09 10.54
CA GLY A 231 -18.95 -0.98 11.37
C GLY A 231 -20.26 -1.18 10.60
N TYR A 232 -20.24 -1.01 9.27
CA TYR A 232 -21.38 -1.33 8.40
C TYR A 232 -21.80 -2.81 8.51
N TYR A 233 -20.85 -3.70 8.73
CA TYR A 233 -21.11 -5.13 8.84
C TYR A 233 -21.44 -5.50 10.30
N GLN A 234 -22.68 -5.86 10.56
CA GLN A 234 -23.11 -6.27 11.89
C GLN A 234 -22.72 -7.74 12.22
N ASP A 235 -22.34 -8.55 11.22
CA ASP A 235 -21.88 -9.92 11.46
C ASP A 235 -20.45 -9.93 12.01
N SER A 236 -20.31 -10.47 13.20
CA SER A 236 -19.01 -10.62 13.88
C SER A 236 -17.98 -11.42 13.05
N LYS A 237 -18.41 -12.29 12.13
CA LYS A 237 -17.49 -13.02 11.24
C LYS A 237 -16.66 -12.08 10.37
N VAL A 238 -17.27 -11.03 9.83
CA VAL A 238 -16.58 -10.02 9.00
C VAL A 238 -15.53 -9.30 9.83
N LEU A 239 -15.86 -8.92 11.07
CA LEU A 239 -14.92 -8.26 11.98
C LEU A 239 -13.75 -9.17 12.36
N TRP A 240 -14.01 -10.47 12.59
CA TRP A 240 -12.95 -11.44 12.87
C TRP A 240 -12.01 -11.64 11.68
N VAL A 241 -12.54 -11.67 10.45
CA VAL A 241 -11.70 -11.71 9.24
C VAL A 241 -10.78 -10.48 9.23
N ALA A 242 -11.33 -9.29 9.45
CA ALA A 242 -10.53 -8.05 9.49
C ALA A 242 -9.43 -8.12 10.55
N ILE A 243 -9.76 -8.49 11.79
CA ILE A 243 -8.81 -8.59 12.91
C ILE A 243 -7.65 -9.53 12.56
N VAL A 244 -7.98 -10.74 12.07
CA VAL A 244 -6.97 -11.76 11.73
C VAL A 244 -6.04 -11.25 10.62
N PHE A 245 -6.59 -10.71 9.54
CA PHE A 245 -5.77 -10.29 8.40
C PHE A 245 -5.05 -8.96 8.63
N MET A 246 -5.58 -8.04 9.44
CA MET A 246 -4.81 -6.86 9.91
C MET A 246 -3.63 -7.30 10.78
N PHE A 247 -3.84 -8.25 11.69
CA PHE A 247 -2.75 -8.81 12.50
C PHE A 247 -1.68 -9.46 11.62
N LEU A 248 -2.08 -10.30 10.67
CA LEU A 248 -1.15 -10.93 9.72
C LEU A 248 -0.42 -9.90 8.85
N GLY A 249 -1.11 -8.87 8.37
CA GLY A 249 -0.52 -7.76 7.59
C GLY A 249 0.48 -6.94 8.39
N GLY A 250 0.34 -6.86 9.71
CA GLY A 250 1.26 -6.18 10.62
C GLY A 250 2.49 -7.01 11.03
N LEU A 251 2.53 -8.30 10.69
CA LEU A 251 3.69 -9.15 11.01
C LEU A 251 4.87 -8.86 10.07
N PRO A 252 6.13 -8.98 10.55
CA PRO A 252 7.30 -8.88 9.70
C PRO A 252 7.30 -9.91 8.58
N PHE A 253 7.59 -9.49 7.33
CA PHE A 253 7.63 -10.42 6.20
C PHE A 253 8.69 -11.52 6.33
N SER A 254 9.76 -11.28 7.11
CA SER A 254 10.75 -12.29 7.48
C SER A 254 10.13 -13.52 8.13
N PHE A 255 9.07 -13.34 8.93
CA PHE A 255 8.31 -14.44 9.53
C PHE A 255 7.69 -15.35 8.46
N PHE A 256 7.01 -14.77 7.48
CA PHE A 256 6.38 -15.54 6.39
C PHE A 256 7.42 -16.19 5.46
N ILE A 257 8.53 -15.49 5.19
CA ILE A 257 9.64 -16.04 4.38
C ILE A 257 10.22 -17.28 5.08
N ALA A 258 10.46 -17.20 6.40
CA ALA A 258 10.92 -18.34 7.16
C ALA A 258 9.91 -19.50 7.12
N LEU A 259 8.63 -19.21 7.30
CA LEU A 259 7.57 -20.22 7.34
C LEU A 259 7.38 -20.93 5.98
N PHE A 260 7.31 -20.19 4.88
CA PHE A 260 6.91 -20.73 3.58
C PHE A 260 8.08 -21.14 2.70
N PHE A 261 9.22 -20.45 2.77
CA PHE A 261 10.34 -20.67 1.85
C PHE A 261 11.50 -21.43 2.47
N THR A 262 11.78 -21.26 3.77
CA THR A 262 12.85 -22.02 4.43
C THR A 262 12.34 -23.28 5.15
N ARG A 263 11.01 -23.44 5.24
CA ARG A 263 10.35 -24.56 5.96
C ARG A 263 10.89 -24.76 7.37
N SER A 264 11.44 -23.72 7.96
CA SER A 264 11.93 -23.70 9.34
C SER A 264 10.91 -22.97 10.21
N LEU A 265 10.68 -23.44 11.42
CA LEU A 265 9.90 -22.67 12.39
C LEU A 265 10.61 -21.33 12.61
N PRO A 266 9.92 -20.19 12.42
CA PRO A 266 10.51 -18.89 12.68
C PRO A 266 11.06 -18.86 14.11
N LYS A 267 12.30 -18.41 14.27
CA LYS A 267 12.84 -18.18 15.62
C LYS A 267 11.95 -17.16 16.33
N PRO A 268 11.77 -17.29 17.65
CA PRO A 268 11.05 -16.31 18.43
C PRO A 268 11.60 -14.91 18.18
N ASP A 269 10.80 -14.03 17.60
CA ASP A 269 11.18 -12.64 17.32
C ASP A 269 10.60 -11.75 18.42
N PRO A 270 11.44 -11.05 19.20
CA PRO A 270 10.95 -10.12 20.23
C PRO A 270 9.99 -9.07 19.71
N GLN A 271 10.10 -8.66 18.44
CA GLN A 271 9.19 -7.70 17.82
C GLN A 271 7.76 -8.22 17.78
N ILE A 272 7.57 -9.50 17.47
CA ILE A 272 6.22 -10.12 17.40
C ILE A 272 5.60 -10.16 18.79
N TYR A 273 6.35 -10.54 19.81
CA TYR A 273 5.86 -10.54 21.19
C TYR A 273 5.47 -9.13 21.66
N PHE A 274 6.34 -8.15 21.39
CA PHE A 274 6.06 -6.75 21.73
C PHE A 274 4.80 -6.24 21.01
N PHE A 275 4.64 -6.57 19.73
CA PHE A 275 3.47 -6.20 18.93
C PHE A 275 2.17 -6.80 19.51
N ILE A 276 2.18 -8.08 19.87
CA ILE A 276 1.02 -8.74 20.53
C ILE A 276 0.68 -8.06 21.84
N VAL A 277 1.69 -7.83 22.71
CA VAL A 277 1.49 -7.18 24.01
C VAL A 277 0.91 -5.79 23.84
N LEU A 278 1.41 -5.02 22.87
CA LEU A 278 0.93 -3.67 22.57
C LEU A 278 -0.54 -3.69 22.13
N ILE A 279 -0.93 -4.63 21.24
CA ILE A 279 -2.33 -4.80 20.82
C ILE A 279 -3.20 -5.14 22.03
N LEU A 280 -2.79 -6.07 22.88
CA LEU A 280 -3.57 -6.46 24.06
C LEU A 280 -3.75 -5.30 25.04
N ILE A 281 -2.70 -4.52 25.29
CA ILE A 281 -2.77 -3.34 26.15
C ILE A 281 -3.69 -2.28 25.55
N ALA A 282 -3.56 -1.97 24.25
CA ALA A 282 -4.40 -1.00 23.57
C ALA A 282 -5.88 -1.44 23.61
N SER A 283 -6.16 -2.72 23.30
CA SER A 283 -7.50 -3.26 23.37
C SER A 283 -8.10 -3.19 24.77
N PHE A 284 -7.29 -3.50 25.80
CA PHE A 284 -7.73 -3.39 27.20
C PHE A 284 -8.07 -1.95 27.58
N ILE A 285 -7.23 -0.97 27.18
CA ILE A 285 -7.49 0.46 27.45
C ILE A 285 -8.82 0.88 26.79
N VAL A 286 -9.06 0.50 25.52
CA VAL A 286 -10.31 0.85 24.82
C VAL A 286 -11.52 0.26 25.53
N ILE A 287 -11.47 -1.01 25.93
CA ILE A 287 -12.56 -1.68 26.68
C ILE A 287 -12.84 -0.94 28.00
N VAL A 288 -11.80 -0.59 28.77
CA VAL A 288 -11.98 0.10 30.06
C VAL A 288 -12.57 1.51 29.89
N VAL A 289 -12.16 2.21 28.81
CA VAL A 289 -12.71 3.55 28.50
C VAL A 289 -14.17 3.44 28.08
N ASP A 290 -14.50 2.48 27.22
CA ASP A 290 -15.88 2.27 26.74
C ASP A 290 -16.82 1.90 27.90
N LEU A 291 -16.41 0.99 28.77
CA LEU A 291 -17.19 0.64 29.98
C LEU A 291 -17.44 1.86 30.89
N LYS A 292 -16.45 2.74 31.06
CA LYS A 292 -16.64 3.96 31.87
C LYS A 292 -17.58 4.93 31.19
N LEU A 293 -17.49 5.12 29.86
CA LEU A 293 -18.38 6.03 29.14
C LEU A 293 -19.83 5.55 29.16
N THR A 294 -20.08 4.25 29.11
CA THR A 294 -21.42 3.66 29.22
C THR A 294 -22.00 3.82 30.63
N GLU A 295 -21.20 3.78 31.69
CA GLU A 295 -21.65 4.04 33.07
C GLU A 295 -22.04 5.50 33.31
N PHE A 296 -21.51 6.48 32.57
CA PHE A 296 -21.83 7.92 32.69
C PHE A 296 -22.98 8.39 31.80
N SER A 297 -23.56 7.54 30.96
CA SER A 297 -24.66 7.89 30.05
C SER A 297 -26.05 7.57 30.60
N PHE A 298 -26.22 7.36 31.92
CA PHE A 298 -27.50 7.20 32.62
C PHE A 298 -27.83 8.38 33.53
#